data_125a8162c9638a867f38a72ed738a3ed
#
_entry.id   125a8162c9638a867f38a72ed738a3ed
#
_cell.length_a   1.000
_cell.length_b   1.000
_cell.length_c   1.000
_cell.angle_alpha   90.00
_cell.angle_beta   90.00
_cell.angle_gamma   90.00
#
_symmetry.space_group_name_H-M   'P 1'
#
loop_
_entity.id
_entity.type
_entity.pdbx_description
1 polymer ?
#
loop_
_entity_poly.entity_id
_entity_poly.type
_entity_poly.pdbx_seq_one_letter_code
_entity_poly.pdbx_strand_id
1 'polypeptide(L)'
;MKIIIIDDDPTGSQSVHDCLLLLNWNYETLLKGLQSNSSLLFILANTRSLSEKEVKKRLKEICSNLNKLFAENTIQDDLLFVSRGDSTLRGHNFLEPFLINKYLGPFDATFHIPAFLEGNRITVNGKHFVNGIPAHKTSFA
;
A
#
# COMPACT_ATOMS: atom_id res chain seq x y z
N MET A 1 -14.95 10.00 2.79
CA MET A 1 -13.99 9.10 2.11
C MET A 1 -12.81 8.86 3.03
N LYS A 2 -12.40 7.63 3.19
CA LYS A 2 -11.19 7.23 3.93
C LYS A 2 -10.20 6.52 3.00
N ILE A 3 -8.92 6.87 3.07
CA ILE A 3 -7.85 6.28 2.26
C ILE A 3 -7.07 5.31 3.14
N ILE A 4 -7.08 4.04 2.78
CA ILE A 4 -6.35 2.97 3.47
C ILE A 4 -5.09 2.67 2.67
N ILE A 5 -3.93 2.94 3.27
CA ILE A 5 -2.63 2.78 2.65
C ILE A 5 -1.96 1.55 3.26
N ILE A 6 -1.75 0.52 2.47
CA ILE A 6 -0.95 -0.66 2.85
C ILE A 6 0.48 -0.38 2.41
N ASP A 7 1.36 -0.19 3.39
CA ASP A 7 2.72 0.32 3.18
C ASP A 7 3.75 -0.81 3.29
N ASP A 8 4.58 -0.94 2.28
CA ASP A 8 5.61 -1.99 2.21
C ASP A 8 6.85 -1.69 3.06
N ASP A 9 7.01 -0.44 3.52
CA ASP A 9 8.22 0.03 4.21
C ASP A 9 7.90 1.15 5.21
N PRO A 10 8.50 1.18 6.40
CA PRO A 10 8.18 2.18 7.44
C PRO A 10 8.52 3.62 7.07
N THR A 11 9.24 3.86 5.97
CA THR A 11 9.56 5.22 5.52
C THR A 11 8.41 5.89 4.78
N GLY A 12 7.36 5.16 4.42
CA GLY A 12 6.24 5.67 3.63
C GLY A 12 5.42 6.75 4.30
N SER A 13 5.28 6.67 5.61
CA SER A 13 4.51 7.65 6.40
C SER A 13 5.33 8.88 6.85
N GLN A 14 6.64 8.94 6.57
CA GLN A 14 7.53 10.02 7.07
C GLN A 14 7.20 11.41 6.51
N SER A 15 6.58 11.48 5.34
CA SER A 15 6.18 12.74 4.70
C SER A 15 4.75 13.17 5.01
N VAL A 16 4.04 12.43 5.85
CA VAL A 16 2.64 12.68 6.20
C VAL A 16 2.52 12.96 7.68
N HIS A 17 1.67 13.92 8.05
CA HIS A 17 1.35 14.24 9.45
C HIS A 17 -0.16 14.06 9.69
N ASP A 18 -0.56 14.03 10.95
CA ASP A 18 -1.95 13.87 11.40
C ASP A 18 -2.65 12.61 10.85
N CYS A 19 -1.88 11.54 10.61
CA CYS A 19 -2.40 10.26 10.18
C CYS A 19 -2.09 9.17 11.20
N LEU A 20 -2.94 8.13 11.23
CA LEU A 20 -2.69 6.94 12.03
C LEU A 20 -1.80 5.97 11.25
N LEU A 21 -0.74 5.48 11.94
CA LEU A 21 0.09 4.39 11.46
C LEU A 21 -0.14 3.16 12.34
N LEU A 22 -0.72 2.11 11.77
CA LEU A 22 -0.93 0.84 12.45
C LEU A 22 0.26 -0.09 12.23
N LEU A 23 0.90 -0.50 13.32
CA LEU A 23 2.00 -1.46 13.33
C LEU A 23 1.52 -2.89 13.55
N ASN A 24 0.23 -3.05 13.80
CA ASN A 24 -0.46 -4.33 14.00
C ASN A 24 -1.80 -4.26 13.26
N TRP A 25 -2.21 -5.38 12.69
CA TRP A 25 -3.43 -5.49 11.88
C TRP A 25 -4.44 -6.52 12.41
N ASN A 26 -4.41 -6.75 13.74
CA ASN A 26 -5.50 -7.50 14.36
C ASN A 26 -6.83 -6.73 14.26
N TYR A 27 -7.92 -7.44 14.42
CA TYR A 27 -9.27 -6.90 14.27
C TYR A 27 -9.50 -5.60 15.05
N GLU A 28 -9.14 -5.58 16.33
CA GLU A 28 -9.38 -4.44 17.22
C GLU A 28 -8.57 -3.21 16.82
N THR A 29 -7.32 -3.40 16.43
CA THR A 29 -6.44 -2.31 15.98
C THR A 29 -6.94 -1.72 14.68
N LEU A 30 -7.33 -2.55 13.71
CA LEU A 30 -7.92 -2.11 12.46
C LEU A 30 -9.25 -1.38 12.69
N LEU A 31 -10.11 -1.89 13.58
CA LEU A 31 -11.38 -1.24 13.92
C LEU A 31 -11.16 0.17 14.47
N LYS A 32 -10.24 0.33 15.43
CA LYS A 32 -9.86 1.66 15.96
C LYS A 32 -9.35 2.60 14.87
N GLY A 33 -8.54 2.08 13.94
CA GLY A 33 -8.05 2.86 12.80
C GLY A 33 -9.17 3.31 11.88
N LEU A 34 -10.10 2.43 11.56
CA LEU A 34 -11.24 2.75 10.70
C LEU A 34 -12.22 3.74 11.34
N GLN A 35 -12.40 3.65 12.65
CA GLN A 35 -13.29 4.55 13.42
C GLN A 35 -12.66 5.91 13.74
N SER A 36 -11.37 6.09 13.47
CA SER A 36 -10.69 7.38 13.72
C SER A 36 -11.22 8.47 12.79
N ASN A 37 -11.11 9.72 13.22
CA ASN A 37 -11.49 10.88 12.42
C ASN A 37 -10.49 11.21 11.29
N SER A 38 -9.32 10.56 11.27
CA SER A 38 -8.34 10.76 10.20
C SER A 38 -8.87 10.20 8.87
N SER A 39 -8.75 10.98 7.81
CA SER A 39 -9.05 10.51 6.44
C SER A 39 -7.99 9.56 5.89
N LEU A 40 -6.79 9.53 6.50
CA LEU A 40 -5.69 8.68 6.11
C LEU A 40 -5.42 7.62 7.18
N LEU A 41 -5.32 6.37 6.76
CA LEU A 41 -4.96 5.24 7.62
C LEU A 41 -3.83 4.45 6.98
N PHE A 42 -2.66 4.48 7.59
CA PHE A 42 -1.53 3.65 7.18
C PHE A 42 -1.53 2.33 7.93
N ILE A 43 -1.36 1.24 7.20
CA ILE A 43 -1.14 -0.12 7.72
C ILE A 43 0.25 -0.54 7.27
N LEU A 44 1.20 -0.59 8.19
CA LEU A 44 2.58 -0.99 7.89
C LEU A 44 2.66 -2.50 7.67
N ALA A 45 2.56 -2.93 6.44
CA ALA A 45 2.75 -4.33 6.07
C ALA A 45 4.22 -4.75 6.15
N ASN A 46 5.16 -3.83 5.93
CA ASN A 46 6.60 -4.04 5.99
C ASN A 46 7.04 -5.29 5.18
N THR A 47 6.66 -5.31 3.92
CA THR A 47 6.76 -6.47 3.03
C THR A 47 7.93 -6.41 2.07
N ARG A 48 8.55 -5.23 1.88
CA ARG A 48 9.56 -4.97 0.84
C ARG A 48 10.70 -6.00 0.78
N SER A 49 11.19 -6.44 1.94
CA SER A 49 12.31 -7.38 2.06
C SER A 49 11.90 -8.84 2.26
N LEU A 50 10.61 -9.11 2.31
CA LEU A 50 10.08 -10.46 2.55
C LEU A 50 10.10 -11.30 1.27
N SER A 51 10.12 -12.63 1.43
CA SER A 51 9.85 -13.54 0.33
C SER A 51 8.41 -13.46 -0.14
N GLU A 52 8.12 -13.79 -1.39
CA GLU A 52 6.75 -13.83 -1.91
C GLU A 52 5.78 -14.66 -1.05
N LYS A 53 6.27 -15.77 -0.49
CA LYS A 53 5.46 -16.64 0.39
C LYS A 53 5.02 -15.90 1.66
N GLU A 54 5.92 -15.13 2.24
CA GLU A 54 5.64 -14.34 3.44
C GLU A 54 4.72 -13.16 3.12
N VAL A 55 4.94 -12.49 1.99
CA VAL A 55 4.05 -11.42 1.50
C VAL A 55 2.63 -11.94 1.30
N LYS A 56 2.48 -13.08 0.61
CA LYS A 56 1.17 -13.71 0.40
C LYS A 56 0.46 -14.02 1.73
N LYS A 57 1.20 -14.53 2.72
CA LYS A 57 0.65 -14.81 4.06
C LYS A 57 0.22 -13.51 4.76
N ARG A 58 1.08 -12.51 4.78
CA ARG A 58 0.85 -11.24 5.49
C ARG A 58 -0.30 -10.44 4.89
N LEU A 59 -0.32 -10.27 3.57
CA LEU A 59 -1.42 -9.55 2.91
C LEU A 59 -2.76 -10.30 3.02
N LYS A 60 -2.73 -11.63 2.95
CA LYS A 60 -3.94 -12.41 3.22
C LYS A 60 -4.49 -12.15 4.63
N GLU A 61 -3.63 -12.09 5.64
CA GLU A 61 -4.02 -11.82 7.02
C GLU A 61 -4.62 -10.41 7.16
N ILE A 62 -3.91 -9.37 6.68
CA ILE A 62 -4.39 -7.99 6.70
C ILE A 62 -5.75 -7.87 6.01
N CYS A 63 -5.85 -8.34 4.77
CA CYS A 63 -7.07 -8.22 3.98
C CYS A 63 -8.23 -9.06 4.54
N SER A 64 -7.95 -10.24 5.13
CA SER A 64 -8.99 -11.05 5.76
C SER A 64 -9.59 -10.36 6.99
N ASN A 65 -8.75 -9.70 7.80
CA ASN A 65 -9.22 -8.95 8.95
C ASN A 65 -9.99 -7.69 8.53
N LEU A 66 -9.57 -7.00 7.47
CA LEU A 66 -10.34 -5.89 6.89
C LEU A 66 -11.69 -6.36 6.36
N ASN A 67 -11.74 -7.47 5.60
CA ASN A 67 -13.00 -8.01 5.09
C ASN A 67 -13.97 -8.38 6.21
N LYS A 68 -13.46 -8.99 7.28
CA LYS A 68 -14.28 -9.30 8.46
C LYS A 68 -14.87 -8.02 9.06
N LEU A 69 -14.06 -6.97 9.20
CA LEU A 69 -14.54 -5.68 9.70
C LEU A 69 -15.60 -5.05 8.81
N PHE A 70 -15.43 -5.11 7.50
CA PHE A 70 -16.40 -4.54 6.55
C PHE A 70 -17.72 -5.32 6.56
N ALA A 71 -17.67 -6.64 6.77
CA ALA A 71 -18.87 -7.46 6.87
C ALA A 71 -19.65 -7.23 8.18
N GLU A 72 -18.96 -6.97 9.28
CA GLU A 72 -19.55 -6.83 10.61
C GLU A 72 -19.93 -5.39 10.98
N ASN A 73 -19.38 -4.39 10.28
CA ASN A 73 -19.60 -2.98 10.59
C ASN A 73 -20.12 -2.23 9.36
N THR A 74 -21.13 -1.39 9.56
CA THR A 74 -21.57 -0.48 8.52
C THR A 74 -20.54 0.65 8.40
N ILE A 75 -19.68 0.56 7.40
CA ILE A 75 -18.75 1.63 7.06
C ILE A 75 -19.44 2.56 6.08
N GLN A 76 -19.74 3.77 6.52
CA GLN A 76 -20.46 4.77 5.73
C GLN A 76 -19.56 5.52 4.75
N ASP A 77 -18.25 5.41 4.92
CA ASP A 77 -17.27 6.09 4.08
C ASP A 77 -17.02 5.33 2.77
N ASP A 78 -16.87 6.10 1.69
CA ASP A 78 -16.21 5.58 0.49
C ASP A 78 -14.75 5.24 0.82
N LEU A 79 -14.32 4.06 0.45
CA LEU A 79 -12.97 3.58 0.73
C LEU A 79 -12.12 3.62 -0.54
N LEU A 80 -10.92 4.17 -0.42
CA LEU A 80 -9.88 4.09 -1.43
C LEU A 80 -8.71 3.27 -0.87
N PHE A 81 -8.24 2.27 -1.61
CA PHE A 81 -7.08 1.48 -1.24
C PHE A 81 -5.84 1.90 -2.02
N VAL A 82 -4.73 2.04 -1.32
CA VAL A 82 -3.41 2.34 -1.90
C VAL A 82 -2.43 1.26 -1.49
N SER A 83 -1.84 0.56 -2.46
CA SER A 83 -0.64 -0.23 -2.25
C SER A 83 0.56 0.71 -2.43
N ARG A 84 1.16 1.12 -1.33
CA ARG A 84 2.31 2.01 -1.33
C ARG A 84 3.57 1.17 -1.39
N GLY A 85 4.26 1.23 -2.52
CA GLY A 85 5.52 0.53 -2.77
C GLY A 85 6.70 1.47 -3.01
N ASP A 86 7.84 0.90 -3.31
CA ASP A 86 9.05 1.66 -3.61
C ASP A 86 9.00 2.32 -4.98
N SER A 87 9.31 3.61 -5.02
CA SER A 87 9.32 4.39 -6.26
C SER A 87 10.45 4.01 -7.23
N THR A 88 11.38 3.13 -6.84
CA THR A 88 12.37 2.51 -7.74
C THR A 88 11.98 1.09 -8.16
N LEU A 89 10.74 0.67 -7.86
CA LEU A 89 10.18 -0.63 -8.20
C LEU A 89 10.84 -1.84 -7.49
N ARG A 90 11.53 -1.61 -6.38
CA ARG A 90 11.98 -2.71 -5.50
C ARG A 90 10.80 -3.29 -4.73
N GLY A 91 10.94 -4.52 -4.25
CA GLY A 91 9.90 -5.20 -3.51
C GLY A 91 8.86 -5.85 -4.43
N HIS A 92 7.60 -5.79 -4.04
CA HIS A 92 6.52 -6.61 -4.62
C HIS A 92 5.46 -5.78 -5.36
N ASN A 93 5.89 -4.81 -6.16
CA ASN A 93 5.05 -3.78 -6.81
C ASN A 93 3.85 -4.31 -7.63
N PHE A 94 3.91 -5.57 -8.10
CA PHE A 94 2.79 -6.20 -8.82
C PHE A 94 2.03 -7.20 -7.96
N LEU A 95 2.75 -7.92 -7.09
CA LEU A 95 2.14 -8.95 -6.25
C LEU A 95 1.20 -8.34 -5.21
N GLU A 96 1.59 -7.24 -4.58
CA GLU A 96 0.78 -6.62 -3.52
C GLU A 96 -0.55 -6.07 -4.03
N PRO A 97 -0.61 -5.20 -5.06
CA PRO A 97 -1.89 -4.74 -5.59
C PRO A 97 -2.73 -5.88 -6.17
N PHE A 98 -2.10 -6.91 -6.74
CA PHE A 98 -2.82 -8.13 -7.16
C PHE A 98 -3.50 -8.83 -5.98
N LEU A 99 -2.80 -8.99 -4.85
CA LEU A 99 -3.35 -9.63 -3.65
C LEU A 99 -4.43 -8.78 -2.99
N ILE A 100 -4.25 -7.46 -2.94
CA ILE A 100 -5.24 -6.52 -2.43
C ILE A 100 -6.52 -6.62 -3.27
N ASN A 101 -6.41 -6.58 -4.60
CA ASN A 101 -7.57 -6.75 -5.47
C ASN A 101 -8.23 -8.12 -5.32
N LYS A 102 -7.42 -9.18 -5.15
CA LYS A 102 -7.93 -10.55 -4.96
C LYS A 102 -8.75 -10.70 -3.69
N TYR A 103 -8.35 -10.04 -2.61
CA TYR A 103 -8.95 -10.25 -1.29
C TYR A 103 -9.97 -9.18 -0.90
N LEU A 104 -9.81 -7.93 -1.34
CA LEU A 104 -10.68 -6.80 -1.01
C LEU A 104 -11.52 -6.32 -2.19
N GLY A 105 -11.17 -6.71 -3.41
CA GLY A 105 -11.90 -6.36 -4.64
C GLY A 105 -13.16 -7.21 -4.87
N PRO A 106 -13.76 -7.12 -6.07
CA PRO A 106 -13.16 -6.43 -7.23
C PRO A 106 -13.20 -4.91 -7.12
N PHE A 107 -12.19 -4.23 -7.65
CA PHE A 107 -12.18 -2.77 -7.82
C PHE A 107 -12.49 -2.42 -9.27
N ASP A 108 -13.12 -1.26 -9.49
CA ASP A 108 -13.46 -0.78 -10.84
C ASP A 108 -12.23 -0.50 -11.70
N ALA A 109 -11.15 -0.01 -11.06
CA ALA A 109 -9.87 0.27 -11.73
C ALA A 109 -8.69 0.18 -10.75
N THR A 110 -7.51 -0.12 -11.28
CA THR A 110 -6.24 -0.04 -10.56
C THR A 110 -5.27 0.82 -11.37
N PHE A 111 -4.75 1.88 -10.74
CA PHE A 111 -3.74 2.75 -11.34
C PHE A 111 -2.37 2.40 -10.79
N HIS A 112 -1.40 2.14 -11.67
CA HIS A 112 -0.01 1.93 -11.29
C HIS A 112 0.79 3.19 -11.63
N ILE A 113 1.22 3.93 -10.60
CA ILE A 113 1.87 5.23 -10.73
C ILE A 113 3.21 5.23 -9.98
N PRO A 114 4.24 4.54 -10.49
CA PRO A 114 5.55 4.53 -9.88
C PRO A 114 6.26 5.85 -10.18
N ALA A 115 6.16 6.79 -9.23
CA ALA A 115 6.79 8.11 -9.36
C ALA A 115 7.22 8.64 -7.99
N PHE A 116 8.26 9.47 -7.99
CA PHE A 116 8.67 10.32 -6.88
C PHE A 116 9.40 11.52 -7.49
N LEU A 117 8.67 12.58 -7.76
CA LEU A 117 9.15 13.72 -8.55
C LEU A 117 10.31 14.44 -7.87
N GLU A 118 10.23 14.63 -6.55
CA GLU A 118 11.27 15.26 -5.74
C GLU A 118 12.59 14.46 -5.77
N GLY A 119 12.50 13.14 -5.94
CA GLY A 119 13.63 12.23 -6.11
C GLY A 119 13.99 11.97 -7.57
N ASN A 120 13.47 12.76 -8.53
CA ASN A 120 13.69 12.57 -9.97
C ASN A 120 13.40 11.12 -10.45
N ARG A 121 12.32 10.50 -9.93
CA ARG A 121 11.86 9.17 -10.32
C ARG A 121 10.56 9.31 -11.07
N ILE A 122 10.57 8.97 -12.35
CA ILE A 122 9.44 9.15 -13.26
C ILE A 122 9.27 7.94 -14.18
N THR A 123 8.04 7.74 -14.62
CA THR A 123 7.72 6.74 -15.65
C THR A 123 7.20 7.45 -16.89
N VAL A 124 7.87 7.26 -18.03
CA VAL A 124 7.50 7.85 -19.30
C VAL A 124 7.48 6.77 -20.38
N ASN A 125 6.38 6.67 -21.12
CA ASN A 125 6.20 5.69 -22.20
C ASN A 125 6.54 4.25 -21.76
N GLY A 126 6.09 3.84 -20.56
CA GLY A 126 6.32 2.51 -20.00
C GLY A 126 7.76 2.24 -19.54
N LYS A 127 8.63 3.25 -19.51
CA LYS A 127 10.00 3.14 -19.02
C LYS A 127 10.15 3.95 -17.73
N HIS A 128 10.73 3.33 -16.73
CA HIS A 128 11.03 3.98 -15.45
C HIS A 128 12.44 4.54 -15.44
N PHE A 129 12.58 5.79 -14.99
CA PHE A 129 13.84 6.52 -14.94
C PHE A 129 14.13 7.00 -13.51
N VAL A 130 15.41 7.01 -13.16
CA VAL A 130 15.96 7.59 -11.94
C VAL A 130 17.03 8.59 -12.37
N ASN A 131 16.85 9.87 -12.07
CA ASN A 131 17.75 10.96 -12.51
C ASN A 131 17.99 10.95 -14.03
N GLY A 132 16.98 10.66 -14.83
CA GLY A 132 17.09 10.60 -16.29
C GLY A 132 17.74 9.33 -16.84
N ILE A 133 18.21 8.42 -15.98
CA ILE A 133 18.81 7.14 -16.37
C ILE A 133 17.74 6.03 -16.24
N PRO A 134 17.56 5.15 -17.24
CA PRO A 134 16.68 4.02 -17.13
C PRO A 134 16.96 3.19 -15.87
N ALA A 135 15.94 2.87 -15.07
CA ALA A 135 16.11 2.25 -13.75
C ALA A 135 16.94 0.95 -13.78
N HIS A 136 16.78 0.13 -14.85
CA HIS A 136 17.55 -1.10 -15.04
C HIS A 136 19.07 -0.87 -15.32
N LYS A 137 19.50 0.38 -15.47
CA LYS A 137 20.91 0.76 -15.64
C LYS A 137 21.47 1.46 -14.38
N THR A 138 20.73 1.48 -13.31
CA THR A 138 21.13 2.09 -12.05
C THR A 138 21.41 1.04 -10.98
N SER A 139 21.89 1.46 -9.81
CA SER A 139 22.08 0.57 -8.65
C SER A 139 20.78 0.04 -8.04
N PHE A 140 19.63 0.42 -8.58
CA PHE A 140 18.30 -0.08 -8.14
C PHE A 140 17.80 -1.26 -8.98
N ALA A 141 18.56 -1.70 -10.01
CA ALA A 141 18.21 -2.83 -10.86
C ALA A 141 18.36 -4.17 -10.14
#